data_d5bd9eb0da5612430a2cf57a5b59c8ef
#
_entry.id   d5bd9eb0da5612430a2cf57a5b59c8ef
#
_cell.length_a   1.000
_cell.length_b   1.000
_cell.length_c   1.000
_cell.angle_alpha   90.00
_cell.angle_beta   90.00
_cell.angle_gamma   90.00
#
_symmetry.space_group_name_H-M   'P 1'
#
loop_
_entity.id
_entity.type
_entity.pdbx_description
1 polymer ?
#
loop_
_entity_poly.entity_id
_entity_poly.type
_entity_poly.pdbx_seq_one_letter_code
_entity_poly.pdbx_strand_id
1 'polypeptide(L)'
;MALLNVSKKNGIVTVSLNRPEKRNAMSFALLRELVSTAKKIEKDRSVRCVILTGEAQVFSAGIDLADLNAPKNTVYAAWELLKPGQSLFQKAFLVWQNLPVPVIAAIEGYCFGAGMQLALAADIRIAEPSTQMSIMESRWGLVPDMGLTRSIKGLVGVDLAKELTLTARIFNADYAKEIGLITHLSQNPIERAQQLALEFSQRSPDALTAAKRVLDAMEHQPEKALRLEKLWQLKLLLGKNSRIARKKDKHPETEFLPRQYK
;
A
#
# COMPACT_ATOMS: atom_id res chain seq x y z
N MET A 1 2.40 20.94 -12.11
CA MET A 1 3.01 20.39 -10.87
C MET A 1 2.99 18.86 -10.95
N ALA A 2 3.98 18.20 -10.36
CA ALA A 2 3.96 16.75 -10.21
C ALA A 2 2.81 16.35 -9.28
N LEU A 3 2.08 15.28 -9.62
CA LEU A 3 0.92 14.82 -8.81
C LEU A 3 1.36 13.94 -7.65
N LEU A 4 2.60 13.44 -7.69
CA LEU A 4 3.28 12.73 -6.61
C LEU A 4 4.60 13.43 -6.28
N ASN A 5 4.88 13.61 -4.99
CA ASN A 5 6.21 13.91 -4.52
C ASN A 5 6.90 12.59 -4.14
N VAL A 6 8.03 12.30 -4.77
CA VAL A 6 8.77 11.06 -4.54
C VAL A 6 10.18 11.41 -4.06
N SER A 7 10.51 10.96 -2.87
CA SER A 7 11.84 11.11 -2.29
C SER A 7 12.43 9.75 -1.91
N LYS A 8 13.76 9.63 -1.98
CA LYS A 8 14.46 8.40 -1.56
C LYS A 8 15.63 8.76 -0.64
N LYS A 9 15.62 8.18 0.54
CA LYS A 9 16.72 8.34 1.52
C LYS A 9 17.01 6.98 2.15
N ASN A 10 18.25 6.55 2.15
CA ASN A 10 18.71 5.28 2.76
C ASN A 10 17.90 4.04 2.31
N GLY A 11 17.51 4.00 1.03
CA GLY A 11 16.70 2.91 0.48
C GLY A 11 15.20 2.97 0.84
N ILE A 12 14.77 3.92 1.65
CA ILE A 12 13.36 4.18 1.95
C ILE A 12 12.83 5.19 0.94
N VAL A 13 11.76 4.83 0.24
CA VAL A 13 11.07 5.70 -0.73
C VAL A 13 9.79 6.21 -0.09
N THR A 14 9.67 7.53 0.03
CA THR A 14 8.42 8.18 0.43
C THR A 14 7.70 8.68 -0.83
N VAL A 15 6.45 8.31 -0.98
CA VAL A 15 5.56 8.71 -2.07
C VAL A 15 4.38 9.45 -1.45
N SER A 16 4.34 10.76 -1.64
CA SER A 16 3.26 11.62 -1.15
C SER A 16 2.31 11.98 -2.28
N LEU A 17 1.02 11.81 -2.08
CA LEU A 17 -0.01 12.36 -2.97
C LEU A 17 0.08 13.88 -2.89
N ASN A 18 0.21 14.56 -4.03
CA ASN A 18 0.50 16.00 -4.08
C ASN A 18 -0.54 16.78 -4.89
N ARG A 19 -1.75 16.80 -4.36
CA ARG A 19 -2.86 17.64 -4.81
C ARG A 19 -3.59 18.26 -3.60
N PRO A 20 -2.88 19.03 -2.75
CA PRO A 20 -3.43 19.53 -1.49
C PRO A 20 -4.66 20.41 -1.71
N GLU A 21 -4.72 21.19 -2.80
CA GLU A 21 -5.86 22.03 -3.19
C GLU A 21 -7.15 21.22 -3.44
N LYS A 22 -7.02 19.92 -3.71
CA LYS A 22 -8.12 18.96 -3.89
C LYS A 22 -8.14 17.90 -2.78
N ARG A 23 -7.52 18.18 -1.63
CA ARG A 23 -7.38 17.19 -0.53
C ARG A 23 -6.86 15.83 -1.02
N ASN A 24 -5.90 15.88 -1.92
CA ASN A 24 -5.28 14.71 -2.55
C ASN A 24 -6.27 13.76 -3.25
N ALA A 25 -7.37 14.30 -3.80
CA ALA A 25 -8.32 13.53 -4.58
C ALA A 25 -7.64 12.96 -5.84
N MET A 26 -7.97 11.71 -6.18
CA MET A 26 -7.30 10.93 -7.22
C MET A 26 -7.93 11.17 -8.58
N SER A 27 -7.23 11.89 -9.45
CA SER A 27 -7.54 12.03 -10.88
C SER A 27 -7.03 10.83 -11.68
N PHE A 28 -7.52 10.64 -12.89
CA PHE A 28 -6.99 9.60 -13.82
C PHE A 28 -5.49 9.77 -14.11
N ALA A 29 -5.02 11.02 -14.14
CA ALA A 29 -3.60 11.31 -14.30
C ALA A 29 -2.81 10.80 -13.09
N LEU A 30 -3.30 11.06 -11.86
CA LEU A 30 -2.67 10.58 -10.63
C LEU A 30 -2.69 9.04 -10.56
N LEU A 31 -3.78 8.38 -10.95
CA LEU A 31 -3.83 6.92 -11.00
C LEU A 31 -2.76 6.32 -11.93
N ARG A 32 -2.54 6.95 -13.10
CA ARG A 32 -1.46 6.52 -14.01
C ARG A 32 -0.07 6.77 -13.42
N GLU A 33 0.11 7.88 -12.72
CA GLU A 33 1.38 8.23 -12.07
C GLU A 33 1.69 7.27 -10.91
N LEU A 34 0.68 6.86 -10.11
CA LEU A 34 0.81 5.81 -9.10
C LEU A 34 1.32 4.49 -9.70
N VAL A 35 0.72 4.04 -10.79
CA VAL A 35 1.15 2.81 -11.48
C VAL A 35 2.58 2.94 -11.99
N SER A 36 2.93 4.05 -12.64
CA SER A 36 4.26 4.23 -13.22
C SER A 36 5.34 4.33 -12.15
N THR A 37 5.05 5.01 -11.04
CA THR A 37 5.95 5.17 -9.89
C THR A 37 6.19 3.83 -9.20
N ALA A 38 5.14 3.07 -8.91
CA ALA A 38 5.29 1.74 -8.32
C ALA A 38 6.13 0.80 -9.19
N LYS A 39 5.94 0.82 -10.54
CA LYS A 39 6.76 0.04 -11.47
C LYS A 39 8.23 0.47 -11.50
N LYS A 40 8.54 1.75 -11.34
CA LYS A 40 9.93 2.22 -11.21
C LYS A 40 10.55 1.70 -9.91
N ILE A 41 9.81 1.79 -8.81
CA ILE A 41 10.23 1.28 -7.49
C ILE A 41 10.46 -0.24 -7.53
N GLU A 42 9.58 -0.99 -8.17
CA GLU A 42 9.71 -2.45 -8.34
C GLU A 42 11.04 -2.86 -8.98
N LYS A 43 11.48 -2.10 -10.00
CA LYS A 43 12.74 -2.33 -10.73
C LYS A 43 13.98 -1.94 -9.93
N ASP A 44 13.85 -0.98 -9.04
CA ASP A 44 14.97 -0.51 -8.22
C ASP A 44 15.23 -1.45 -7.04
N ARG A 45 16.24 -2.28 -7.20
CA ARG A 45 16.61 -3.30 -6.21
C ARG A 45 17.24 -2.73 -4.92
N SER A 46 17.61 -1.45 -4.91
CA SER A 46 18.15 -0.78 -3.74
C SER A 46 17.06 -0.26 -2.80
N VAL A 47 15.78 -0.27 -3.23
CA VAL A 47 14.64 0.08 -2.36
C VAL A 47 14.42 -1.01 -1.31
N ARG A 48 14.25 -0.56 -0.07
CA ARG A 48 14.10 -1.37 1.14
C ARG A 48 12.68 -1.35 1.69
N CYS A 49 12.02 -0.20 1.59
CA CYS A 49 10.66 0.02 2.07
C CYS A 49 10.04 1.20 1.30
N VAL A 50 8.71 1.21 1.20
CA VAL A 50 7.94 2.33 0.66
C VAL A 50 7.02 2.87 1.74
N ILE A 51 6.94 4.20 1.84
CA ILE A 51 5.96 4.92 2.67
C ILE A 51 5.02 5.67 1.73
N LEU A 52 3.72 5.38 1.83
CA LEU A 52 2.66 6.11 1.13
C LEU A 52 2.04 7.11 2.10
N THR A 53 1.91 8.36 1.68
CA THR A 53 1.29 9.43 2.48
C THR A 53 0.64 10.48 1.59
N GLY A 54 0.12 11.56 2.16
CA GLY A 54 -0.42 12.70 1.42
C GLY A 54 0.15 14.03 1.94
N GLU A 55 0.28 15.00 1.05
CA GLU A 55 0.70 16.36 1.41
C GLU A 55 -0.40 17.09 2.21
N ALA A 56 0.00 18.12 2.95
CA ALA A 56 -0.87 18.99 3.76
C ALA A 56 -1.70 18.23 4.82
N GLN A 57 -1.13 17.19 5.44
CA GLN A 57 -1.77 16.41 6.51
C GLN A 57 -3.13 15.80 6.11
N VAL A 58 -3.28 15.46 4.84
CA VAL A 58 -4.46 14.76 4.31
C VAL A 58 -4.01 13.61 3.45
N PHE A 59 -4.38 12.39 3.82
CA PHE A 59 -4.03 11.23 2.98
C PHE A 59 -4.73 11.33 1.63
N SER A 60 -6.06 11.22 1.57
CA SER A 60 -6.83 11.44 0.34
C SER A 60 -8.34 11.53 0.61
N ALA A 61 -9.02 12.46 -0.05
CA ALA A 61 -10.47 12.57 -0.06
C ALA A 61 -11.18 11.58 -1.02
N GLY A 62 -10.43 10.68 -1.69
CA GLY A 62 -10.98 9.69 -2.61
C GLY A 62 -10.83 10.04 -4.07
N ILE A 63 -11.72 9.54 -4.94
CA ILE A 63 -11.69 9.83 -6.39
C ILE A 63 -12.08 11.29 -6.67
N ASP A 64 -11.44 11.92 -7.64
CA ASP A 64 -11.82 13.24 -8.13
C ASP A 64 -13.10 13.11 -9.00
N LEU A 65 -14.26 13.38 -8.40
CA LEU A 65 -15.55 13.23 -9.06
C LEU A 65 -15.68 14.14 -10.29
N ALA A 66 -15.08 15.33 -10.27
CA ALA A 66 -15.12 16.24 -11.43
C ALA A 66 -14.30 15.62 -12.61
N ASP A 67 -13.15 15.03 -12.31
CA ASP A 67 -12.34 14.34 -13.32
C ASP A 67 -13.05 13.05 -13.81
N LEU A 68 -13.68 12.29 -12.93
CA LEU A 68 -14.43 11.07 -13.27
C LEU A 68 -15.60 11.39 -14.22
N ASN A 69 -16.34 12.47 -13.96
CA ASN A 69 -17.52 12.87 -14.74
C ASN A 69 -17.18 13.63 -16.03
N ALA A 70 -15.91 13.93 -16.31
CA ALA A 70 -15.51 14.54 -17.56
C ALA A 70 -15.83 13.58 -18.75
N PRO A 71 -16.48 14.05 -19.84
CA PRO A 71 -16.99 13.16 -20.91
C PRO A 71 -15.96 12.17 -21.46
N LYS A 72 -14.73 12.63 -21.76
CA LYS A 72 -13.65 11.74 -22.23
C LYS A 72 -13.24 10.69 -21.22
N ASN A 73 -13.26 11.02 -19.93
CA ASN A 73 -12.90 10.13 -18.86
C ASN A 73 -14.00 9.11 -18.56
N THR A 74 -15.26 9.49 -18.71
CA THR A 74 -16.40 8.57 -18.61
C THR A 74 -16.31 7.48 -19.67
N VAL A 75 -16.03 7.84 -20.94
CA VAL A 75 -15.84 6.86 -22.02
C VAL A 75 -14.63 5.97 -21.73
N TYR A 76 -13.51 6.55 -21.28
CA TYR A 76 -12.33 5.79 -20.91
C TYR A 76 -12.58 4.85 -19.73
N ALA A 77 -13.31 5.31 -18.69
CA ALA A 77 -13.69 4.49 -17.55
C ALA A 77 -14.54 3.29 -17.98
N ALA A 78 -15.54 3.51 -18.84
CA ALA A 78 -16.36 2.43 -19.38
C ALA A 78 -15.51 1.39 -20.13
N TRP A 79 -14.57 1.84 -20.96
CA TRP A 79 -13.63 0.94 -21.64
C TRP A 79 -12.74 0.17 -20.66
N GLU A 80 -12.23 0.83 -19.60
CA GLU A 80 -11.43 0.19 -18.56
C GLU A 80 -12.20 -0.91 -17.82
N LEU A 81 -13.52 -0.73 -17.62
CA LEU A 81 -14.38 -1.74 -16.97
C LEU A 81 -14.72 -2.90 -17.90
N LEU A 82 -14.81 -2.67 -19.21
CA LEU A 82 -15.18 -3.69 -20.18
C LEU A 82 -13.99 -4.52 -20.69
N LYS A 83 -12.78 -3.97 -20.67
CA LYS A 83 -11.59 -4.68 -21.15
C LYS A 83 -11.25 -5.89 -20.27
N PRO A 84 -10.67 -6.96 -20.83
CA PRO A 84 -10.21 -8.11 -20.05
C PRO A 84 -9.05 -7.74 -19.10
N GLY A 85 -8.98 -8.43 -17.96
CA GLY A 85 -7.95 -8.25 -16.95
C GLY A 85 -8.21 -7.08 -16.01
N GLN A 86 -7.16 -6.63 -15.30
CA GLN A 86 -7.29 -5.54 -14.33
C GLN A 86 -7.49 -4.18 -15.02
N SER A 87 -8.46 -3.41 -14.56
CA SER A 87 -8.63 -2.00 -14.93
C SER A 87 -7.48 -1.12 -14.42
N LEU A 88 -7.38 0.12 -14.94
CA LEU A 88 -6.48 1.13 -14.38
C LEU A 88 -6.77 1.35 -12.89
N PHE A 89 -8.04 1.36 -12.52
CA PHE A 89 -8.50 1.56 -11.14
C PHE A 89 -7.94 0.48 -10.21
N GLN A 90 -8.06 -0.78 -10.57
CA GLN A 90 -7.48 -1.89 -9.80
C GLN A 90 -5.95 -1.86 -9.79
N LYS A 91 -5.33 -1.61 -10.94
CA LYS A 91 -3.86 -1.59 -11.07
C LYS A 91 -3.22 -0.50 -10.21
N ALA A 92 -3.83 0.70 -10.14
CA ALA A 92 -3.28 1.83 -9.41
C ALA A 92 -3.06 1.54 -7.92
N PHE A 93 -3.81 0.61 -7.36
CA PHE A 93 -3.74 0.23 -5.95
C PHE A 93 -3.03 -1.12 -5.75
N LEU A 94 -3.44 -2.14 -6.48
CA LEU A 94 -2.87 -3.49 -6.31
C LEU A 94 -1.39 -3.58 -6.68
N VAL A 95 -0.86 -2.65 -7.48
CA VAL A 95 0.57 -2.60 -7.78
C VAL A 95 1.41 -2.36 -6.52
N TRP A 96 0.91 -1.60 -5.54
CA TRP A 96 1.59 -1.36 -4.27
C TRP A 96 1.60 -2.61 -3.38
N GLN A 97 0.48 -3.31 -3.28
CA GLN A 97 0.39 -4.58 -2.58
C GLN A 97 1.38 -5.61 -3.15
N ASN A 98 1.54 -5.62 -4.48
CA ASN A 98 2.40 -6.56 -5.19
C ASN A 98 3.90 -6.22 -5.16
N LEU A 99 4.30 -5.05 -4.63
CA LEU A 99 5.71 -4.70 -4.53
C LEU A 99 6.49 -5.75 -3.72
N PRO A 100 7.73 -6.06 -4.12
CA PRO A 100 8.56 -7.04 -3.42
C PRO A 100 9.19 -6.50 -2.13
N VAL A 101 8.83 -5.30 -1.70
CA VAL A 101 9.30 -4.63 -0.49
C VAL A 101 8.11 -4.25 0.39
N PRO A 102 8.31 -4.10 1.71
CA PRO A 102 7.25 -3.61 2.59
C PRO A 102 6.72 -2.24 2.15
N VAL A 103 5.41 -2.06 2.25
CA VAL A 103 4.70 -0.81 1.99
C VAL A 103 3.96 -0.40 3.25
N ILE A 104 4.20 0.81 3.73
CA ILE A 104 3.55 1.40 4.91
C ILE A 104 2.70 2.57 4.44
N ALA A 105 1.42 2.61 4.79
CA ALA A 105 0.59 3.79 4.64
C ALA A 105 0.65 4.61 5.94
N ALA A 106 1.11 5.86 5.85
CA ALA A 106 1.09 6.85 6.90
C ALA A 106 -0.08 7.81 6.64
N ILE A 107 -1.08 7.79 7.50
CA ILE A 107 -2.43 8.31 7.22
C ILE A 107 -2.76 9.42 8.20
N GLU A 108 -3.09 10.60 7.65
CA GLU A 108 -3.50 11.78 8.41
C GLU A 108 -4.78 12.37 7.81
N GLY A 109 -5.57 13.07 8.62
CA GLY A 109 -6.73 13.84 8.21
C GLY A 109 -7.86 12.99 7.60
N TYR A 110 -7.95 12.93 6.28
CA TYR A 110 -9.01 12.20 5.56
C TYR A 110 -8.45 11.02 4.76
N CYS A 111 -9.12 9.86 4.89
CA CYS A 111 -8.82 8.65 4.13
C CYS A 111 -10.12 8.03 3.62
N PHE A 112 -10.66 8.55 2.50
CA PHE A 112 -11.98 8.21 2.01
C PHE A 112 -11.94 7.48 0.66
N GLY A 113 -12.89 6.55 0.44
CA GLY A 113 -13.13 5.88 -0.83
C GLY A 113 -11.85 5.34 -1.48
N ALA A 114 -11.44 5.87 -2.63
CA ALA A 114 -10.19 5.50 -3.29
C ALA A 114 -8.97 5.66 -2.38
N GLY A 115 -8.93 6.69 -1.50
CA GLY A 115 -7.88 6.84 -0.48
C GLY A 115 -7.84 5.67 0.48
N MET A 116 -9.00 5.24 0.98
CA MET A 116 -9.10 4.07 1.85
C MET A 116 -8.63 2.80 1.14
N GLN A 117 -9.02 2.60 -0.12
CA GLN A 117 -8.58 1.44 -0.90
C GLN A 117 -7.06 1.44 -1.16
N LEU A 118 -6.43 2.63 -1.36
CA LEU A 118 -4.97 2.74 -1.45
C LEU A 118 -4.30 2.38 -0.12
N ALA A 119 -4.81 2.91 0.99
CA ALA A 119 -4.27 2.62 2.32
C ALA A 119 -4.35 1.11 2.64
N LEU A 120 -5.47 0.47 2.31
CA LEU A 120 -5.67 -0.98 2.51
C LEU A 120 -4.76 -1.84 1.62
N ALA A 121 -4.27 -1.32 0.50
CA ALA A 121 -3.32 -2.02 -0.36
C ALA A 121 -1.88 -2.00 0.19
N ALA A 122 -1.59 -1.22 1.25
CA ALA A 122 -0.31 -1.28 1.96
C ALA A 122 -0.27 -2.49 2.91
N ASP A 123 0.94 -2.96 3.24
CA ASP A 123 1.14 -4.05 4.19
C ASP A 123 0.80 -3.61 5.62
N ILE A 124 1.19 -2.39 5.98
CA ILE A 124 1.02 -1.82 7.32
C ILE A 124 0.38 -0.44 7.18
N ARG A 125 -0.55 -0.13 8.06
CA ARG A 125 -1.26 1.16 8.14
C ARG A 125 -1.02 1.78 9.49
N ILE A 126 -0.50 3.01 9.49
CA ILE A 126 -0.27 3.82 10.68
C ILE A 126 -1.10 5.08 10.50
N ALA A 127 -2.00 5.36 11.43
CA ALA A 127 -2.91 6.50 11.33
C ALA A 127 -2.81 7.43 12.54
N GLU A 128 -3.04 8.70 12.30
CA GLU A 128 -3.32 9.66 13.38
C GLU A 128 -4.70 9.34 13.98
N PRO A 129 -4.87 9.35 15.34
CA PRO A 129 -6.13 8.99 15.99
C PRO A 129 -7.35 9.78 15.48
N SER A 130 -7.18 11.08 15.16
CA SER A 130 -8.24 11.96 14.66
C SER A 130 -8.63 11.71 13.19
N THR A 131 -7.85 10.90 12.45
CA THR A 131 -8.09 10.60 11.04
C THR A 131 -9.50 10.07 10.81
N GLN A 132 -10.20 10.66 9.86
CA GLN A 132 -11.52 10.21 9.42
C GLN A 132 -11.39 9.28 8.23
N MET A 133 -12.07 8.15 8.30
CA MET A 133 -11.98 7.06 7.34
C MET A 133 -13.35 6.60 6.87
N SER A 134 -13.46 6.14 5.63
CA SER A 134 -14.71 5.56 5.10
C SER A 134 -14.45 4.77 3.81
N ILE A 135 -15.17 3.64 3.65
CA ILE A 135 -15.39 2.99 2.35
C ILE A 135 -16.64 3.66 1.77
N MET A 136 -16.44 4.71 0.96
CA MET A 136 -17.48 5.72 0.71
C MET A 136 -18.28 5.50 -0.59
N GLU A 137 -17.95 4.50 -1.37
CA GLU A 137 -18.42 4.31 -2.75
C GLU A 137 -19.95 4.20 -2.84
N SER A 138 -20.60 3.46 -1.92
CA SER A 138 -22.05 3.26 -1.93
C SER A 138 -22.85 4.56 -1.73
N ARG A 139 -22.27 5.56 -1.05
CA ARG A 139 -22.85 6.91 -0.95
C ARG A 139 -23.05 7.57 -2.31
N TRP A 140 -22.22 7.20 -3.29
CA TRP A 140 -22.24 7.73 -4.65
C TRP A 140 -22.92 6.77 -5.65
N GLY A 141 -23.58 5.73 -5.16
CA GLY A 141 -24.18 4.69 -6.02
C GLY A 141 -23.16 3.83 -6.75
N LEU A 142 -21.94 3.73 -6.20
CA LEU A 142 -20.82 2.97 -6.77
C LEU A 142 -20.46 1.78 -5.87
N VAL A 143 -19.67 0.89 -6.42
CA VAL A 143 -19.02 -0.21 -5.68
C VAL A 143 -17.53 0.09 -5.56
N PRO A 144 -16.86 -0.30 -4.45
CA PRO A 144 -15.41 -0.15 -4.34
C PRO A 144 -14.70 -1.11 -5.31
N ASP A 145 -14.31 -0.61 -6.47
CA ASP A 145 -13.77 -1.36 -7.61
C ASP A 145 -12.25 -1.24 -7.81
N MET A 146 -11.56 -0.68 -6.80
CA MET A 146 -10.11 -0.45 -6.88
C MET A 146 -9.29 -1.52 -6.14
N GLY A 147 -9.79 -2.75 -6.10
CA GLY A 147 -9.11 -3.89 -5.49
C GLY A 147 -9.43 -4.12 -4.01
N LEU A 148 -10.50 -3.47 -3.47
CA LEU A 148 -10.90 -3.61 -2.07
C LEU A 148 -11.05 -5.07 -1.65
N THR A 149 -11.73 -5.88 -2.46
CA THR A 149 -12.01 -7.29 -2.15
C THR A 149 -10.74 -8.12 -1.89
N ARG A 150 -9.62 -7.72 -2.47
CA ARG A 150 -8.32 -8.33 -2.23
C ARG A 150 -7.61 -7.71 -1.03
N SER A 151 -7.66 -6.39 -0.90
CA SER A 151 -6.89 -5.64 0.10
C SER A 151 -7.51 -5.70 1.51
N ILE A 152 -8.82 -5.89 1.62
CA ILE A 152 -9.52 -5.97 2.92
C ILE A 152 -9.58 -7.41 3.47
N LYS A 153 -9.33 -8.40 2.60
CA LYS A 153 -9.36 -9.80 2.98
C LYS A 153 -8.33 -10.08 4.08
N GLY A 154 -8.75 -10.78 5.12
CA GLY A 154 -7.90 -11.11 6.27
C GLY A 154 -7.70 -9.96 7.27
N LEU A 155 -8.17 -8.75 6.98
CA LEU A 155 -8.10 -7.63 7.93
C LEU A 155 -9.31 -7.58 8.87
N VAL A 156 -10.49 -7.82 8.32
CA VAL A 156 -11.77 -7.83 9.06
C VAL A 156 -12.67 -8.94 8.57
N GLY A 157 -13.66 -9.32 9.38
CA GLY A 157 -14.72 -10.24 8.95
C GLY A 157 -15.52 -9.68 7.76
N VAL A 158 -16.01 -10.56 6.90
CA VAL A 158 -16.74 -10.16 5.68
C VAL A 158 -18.05 -9.44 5.99
N ASP A 159 -18.68 -9.72 7.12
CA ASP A 159 -19.85 -9.04 7.63
C ASP A 159 -19.55 -7.59 7.97
N LEU A 160 -18.47 -7.33 8.70
CA LEU A 160 -18.03 -5.98 9.02
C LEU A 160 -17.57 -5.21 7.76
N ALA A 161 -16.87 -5.87 6.84
CA ALA A 161 -16.51 -5.26 5.55
C ALA A 161 -17.77 -4.85 4.76
N LYS A 162 -18.83 -5.69 4.76
CA LYS A 162 -20.13 -5.35 4.17
C LYS A 162 -20.79 -4.18 4.89
N GLU A 163 -20.86 -4.19 6.22
CA GLU A 163 -21.44 -3.11 6.99
C GLU A 163 -20.79 -1.76 6.65
N LEU A 164 -19.46 -1.67 6.72
CA LEU A 164 -18.73 -0.46 6.41
C LEU A 164 -18.94 0.02 4.97
N THR A 165 -18.98 -0.92 4.01
CA THR A 165 -19.18 -0.61 2.60
C THR A 165 -20.61 -0.19 2.29
N LEU A 166 -21.60 -0.89 2.82
CA LEU A 166 -23.03 -0.64 2.54
C LEU A 166 -23.51 0.64 3.21
N THR A 167 -23.05 0.94 4.42
CA THR A 167 -23.41 2.17 5.14
C THR A 167 -22.66 3.40 4.67
N ALA A 168 -21.46 3.22 4.09
CA ALA A 168 -20.52 4.30 3.77
C ALA A 168 -20.29 5.26 4.95
N ARG A 169 -20.45 4.79 6.19
CA ARG A 169 -20.28 5.62 7.37
C ARG A 169 -18.85 6.11 7.51
N ILE A 170 -18.71 7.31 8.07
CA ILE A 170 -17.41 7.84 8.49
C ILE A 170 -17.14 7.34 9.90
N PHE A 171 -15.90 6.88 10.13
CA PHE A 171 -15.40 6.44 11.42
C PHE A 171 -13.97 6.98 11.63
N ASN A 172 -13.53 7.05 12.89
CA ASN A 172 -12.19 7.52 13.23
C ASN A 172 -11.17 6.38 13.20
N ALA A 173 -9.89 6.76 13.31
CA ALA A 173 -8.80 5.79 13.29
C ALA A 173 -8.75 4.91 14.56
N ASP A 174 -9.28 5.38 15.69
CA ASP A 174 -9.37 4.56 16.91
C ASP A 174 -10.29 3.35 16.69
N TYR A 175 -11.49 3.59 16.15
CA TYR A 175 -12.39 2.51 15.76
C TYR A 175 -11.78 1.61 14.69
N ALA A 176 -11.11 2.20 13.68
CA ALA A 176 -10.43 1.44 12.63
C ALA A 176 -9.31 0.53 13.20
N LYS A 177 -8.64 0.97 14.28
CA LYS A 177 -7.65 0.16 15.00
C LYS A 177 -8.31 -0.98 15.78
N GLU A 178 -9.40 -0.70 16.47
CA GLU A 178 -10.18 -1.70 17.23
C GLU A 178 -10.62 -2.86 16.34
N ILE A 179 -11.12 -2.56 15.15
CA ILE A 179 -11.61 -3.57 14.20
C ILE A 179 -10.52 -4.18 13.29
N GLY A 180 -9.25 -3.80 13.44
CA GLY A 180 -8.13 -4.39 12.69
C GLY A 180 -7.80 -3.74 11.35
N LEU A 181 -8.51 -2.70 10.90
CA LEU A 181 -8.17 -1.99 9.66
C LEU A 181 -6.89 -1.16 9.77
N ILE A 182 -6.55 -0.67 10.95
CA ILE A 182 -5.31 0.06 11.23
C ILE A 182 -4.38 -0.79 12.09
N THR A 183 -3.11 -0.82 11.74
CA THR A 183 -2.08 -1.60 12.46
C THR A 183 -1.57 -0.85 13.69
N HIS A 184 -1.32 0.45 13.57
CA HIS A 184 -0.81 1.30 14.66
C HIS A 184 -1.46 2.67 14.64
N LEU A 185 -1.64 3.26 15.82
CA LEU A 185 -1.95 4.68 15.99
C LEU A 185 -0.68 5.45 16.36
N SER A 186 -0.55 6.67 15.85
CA SER A 186 0.55 7.58 16.18
C SER A 186 0.12 9.02 15.95
N GLN A 187 0.53 9.95 16.81
CA GLN A 187 0.34 11.38 16.58
C GLN A 187 1.14 11.89 15.38
N ASN A 188 2.24 11.19 15.03
CA ASN A 188 3.08 11.46 13.86
C ASN A 188 3.23 10.19 13.00
N PRO A 189 2.25 9.83 12.16
CA PRO A 189 2.27 8.60 11.38
C PRO A 189 3.47 8.47 10.46
N ILE A 190 3.91 9.60 9.86
CA ILE A 190 5.07 9.63 8.96
C ILE A 190 6.35 9.28 9.71
N GLU A 191 6.57 9.89 10.88
CA GLU A 191 7.74 9.60 11.71
C GLU A 191 7.75 8.13 12.17
N ARG A 192 6.59 7.63 12.64
CA ARG A 192 6.47 6.24 13.06
C ARG A 192 6.69 5.27 11.88
N ALA A 193 6.24 5.62 10.69
CA ALA A 193 6.50 4.85 9.46
C ALA A 193 7.99 4.83 9.10
N GLN A 194 8.69 5.98 9.25
CA GLN A 194 10.13 6.06 9.03
C GLN A 194 10.91 5.20 10.04
N GLN A 195 10.55 5.23 11.32
CA GLN A 195 11.17 4.39 12.34
C GLN A 195 11.02 2.90 11.99
N LEU A 196 9.81 2.47 11.65
CA LEU A 196 9.54 1.08 11.25
C LEU A 196 10.29 0.69 9.96
N ALA A 197 10.36 1.59 8.99
CA ALA A 197 11.12 1.37 7.76
C ALA A 197 12.63 1.22 8.02
N LEU A 198 13.17 1.97 8.99
CA LEU A 198 14.55 1.80 9.46
C LEU A 198 14.77 0.44 10.13
N GLU A 199 13.83 -0.02 10.96
CA GLU A 199 13.87 -1.38 11.53
C GLU A 199 13.92 -2.46 10.43
N PHE A 200 13.11 -2.33 9.38
CA PHE A 200 13.15 -3.22 8.21
C PHE A 200 14.50 -3.15 7.48
N SER A 201 15.11 -1.98 7.37
CA SER A 201 16.42 -1.82 6.71
C SER A 201 17.54 -2.58 7.42
N GLN A 202 17.39 -2.92 8.69
CA GLN A 202 18.33 -3.74 9.45
C GLN A 202 18.21 -5.25 9.14
N ARG A 203 17.22 -5.67 8.38
CA ARG A 203 17.00 -7.08 8.02
C ARG A 203 17.43 -7.35 6.57
N SER A 204 17.65 -8.61 6.23
CA SER A 204 17.96 -9.01 4.84
C SER A 204 16.82 -8.59 3.89
N PRO A 205 17.08 -7.86 2.80
CA PRO A 205 16.05 -7.48 1.84
C PRO A 205 15.38 -8.68 1.19
N ASP A 206 16.14 -9.75 0.94
CA ASP A 206 15.61 -10.96 0.33
C ASP A 206 14.71 -11.73 1.31
N ALA A 207 15.05 -11.71 2.62
CA ALA A 207 14.20 -12.31 3.66
C ALA A 207 12.87 -11.55 3.82
N LEU A 208 12.88 -10.21 3.77
CA LEU A 208 11.66 -9.40 3.81
C LEU A 208 10.77 -9.68 2.59
N THR A 209 11.37 -9.74 1.38
CA THR A 209 10.64 -10.10 0.16
C THR A 209 10.01 -11.48 0.27
N ALA A 210 10.77 -12.47 0.75
CA ALA A 210 10.30 -13.83 0.92
C ALA A 210 9.14 -13.91 1.93
N ALA A 211 9.30 -13.30 3.11
CA ALA A 211 8.28 -13.28 4.15
C ALA A 211 6.98 -12.65 3.64
N LYS A 212 7.06 -11.47 2.99
CA LYS A 212 5.88 -10.83 2.39
C LYS A 212 5.18 -11.77 1.39
N ARG A 213 5.92 -12.39 0.45
CA ARG A 213 5.36 -13.29 -0.56
C ARG A 213 4.68 -14.53 0.03
N VAL A 214 5.26 -15.08 1.09
CA VAL A 214 4.69 -16.26 1.77
C VAL A 214 3.42 -15.86 2.52
N LEU A 215 3.44 -14.76 3.27
CA LEU A 215 2.28 -14.27 4.02
C LEU A 215 1.14 -13.83 3.10
N ASP A 216 1.44 -13.15 1.97
CA ASP A 216 0.44 -12.82 0.95
C ASP A 216 -0.21 -14.08 0.37
N ALA A 217 0.57 -15.15 0.17
CA ALA A 217 0.05 -16.41 -0.34
C ALA A 217 -0.84 -17.14 0.68
N MET A 218 -0.58 -17.01 1.98
CA MET A 218 -1.39 -17.59 3.06
C MET A 218 -2.85 -17.14 2.93
N GLU A 219 -3.08 -15.86 2.67
CA GLU A 219 -4.43 -15.29 2.54
C GLU A 219 -5.19 -15.76 1.29
N HIS A 220 -4.47 -16.07 0.20
CA HIS A 220 -5.10 -16.33 -1.09
C HIS A 220 -5.02 -17.78 -1.55
N GLN A 221 -4.00 -18.52 -1.14
CA GLN A 221 -3.70 -19.87 -1.58
C GLN A 221 -2.93 -20.64 -0.49
N PRO A 222 -3.57 -21.03 0.62
CA PRO A 222 -2.89 -21.61 1.79
C PRO A 222 -2.04 -22.85 1.47
N GLU A 223 -2.54 -23.76 0.62
CA GLU A 223 -1.78 -24.94 0.19
C GLU A 223 -0.51 -24.57 -0.57
N LYS A 224 -0.58 -23.50 -1.36
CA LYS A 224 0.58 -22.99 -2.09
C LYS A 224 1.56 -22.26 -1.17
N ALA A 225 1.09 -21.68 -0.07
CA ALA A 225 1.95 -20.98 0.90
C ALA A 225 2.98 -21.92 1.50
N LEU A 226 2.60 -23.12 1.95
CA LEU A 226 3.53 -24.14 2.50
C LEU A 226 4.62 -24.55 1.49
N ARG A 227 4.27 -24.64 0.20
CA ARG A 227 5.24 -24.90 -0.84
C ARG A 227 6.18 -23.70 -1.06
N LEU A 228 5.64 -22.47 -1.00
CA LEU A 228 6.43 -21.26 -1.14
C LEU A 228 7.42 -21.07 0.01
N GLU A 229 7.05 -21.42 1.25
CA GLU A 229 7.96 -21.41 2.41
C GLU A 229 9.25 -22.21 2.08
N LYS A 230 9.10 -23.46 1.64
CA LYS A 230 10.24 -24.31 1.28
C LYS A 230 11.07 -23.73 0.14
N LEU A 231 10.41 -23.24 -0.92
CA LEU A 231 11.09 -22.68 -2.08
C LEU A 231 11.84 -21.39 -1.74
N TRP A 232 11.24 -20.50 -0.95
CA TRP A 232 11.91 -19.29 -0.51
C TRP A 232 13.02 -19.58 0.48
N GLN A 233 12.82 -20.49 1.41
CA GLN A 233 13.87 -20.91 2.34
C GLN A 233 15.10 -21.42 1.59
N LEU A 234 14.92 -22.29 0.59
CA LEU A 234 16.01 -22.78 -0.24
C LEU A 234 16.74 -21.64 -0.98
N LYS A 235 16.00 -20.73 -1.61
CA LYS A 235 16.57 -19.54 -2.26
C LYS A 235 17.38 -18.68 -1.28
N LEU A 236 16.85 -18.43 -0.08
CA LEU A 236 17.53 -17.62 0.93
C LEU A 236 18.81 -18.29 1.43
N LEU A 237 18.81 -19.61 1.68
CA LEU A 237 20.01 -20.33 2.10
C LEU A 237 21.14 -20.25 1.08
N LEU A 238 20.83 -20.21 -0.20
CA LEU A 238 21.79 -20.07 -1.30
C LEU A 238 22.18 -18.60 -1.54
N GLY A 239 21.39 -17.65 -1.03
CA GLY A 239 21.55 -16.22 -1.29
C GLY A 239 22.70 -15.56 -0.54
N LYS A 240 23.27 -14.50 -1.13
CA LYS A 240 24.35 -13.73 -0.51
C LYS A 240 23.89 -12.97 0.74
N ASN A 241 22.72 -12.37 0.71
CA ASN A 241 22.17 -11.60 1.83
C ASN A 241 21.88 -12.46 3.07
N SER A 242 21.60 -13.73 2.91
CA SER A 242 21.47 -14.68 4.02
C SER A 242 22.83 -14.93 4.74
N ARG A 243 23.91 -14.99 3.97
CA ARG A 243 25.27 -15.10 4.54
C ARG A 243 25.66 -13.81 5.27
N ILE A 244 25.31 -12.65 4.69
CA ILE A 244 25.53 -11.34 5.31
C ILE A 244 24.73 -11.23 6.61
N ALA A 245 23.47 -11.67 6.64
CA ALA A 245 22.64 -11.64 7.85
C ALA A 245 23.27 -12.40 9.01
N ARG A 246 23.81 -13.60 8.74
CA ARG A 246 24.54 -14.40 9.75
C ARG A 246 25.86 -13.76 10.20
N LYS A 247 26.56 -13.08 9.29
CA LYS A 247 27.79 -12.34 9.62
C LYS A 247 27.49 -11.10 10.44
N LYS A 248 26.38 -10.40 10.13
CA LYS A 248 25.96 -9.17 10.78
C LYS A 248 25.65 -9.33 12.27
N ASP A 249 25.34 -10.53 12.73
CA ASP A 249 25.17 -10.86 14.14
C ASP A 249 26.46 -10.60 14.97
N LYS A 250 27.63 -10.87 14.36
CA LYS A 250 28.96 -10.61 14.95
C LYS A 250 29.58 -9.28 14.49
N HIS A 251 29.16 -8.77 13.36
CA HIS A 251 29.67 -7.56 12.69
C HIS A 251 28.52 -6.67 12.26
N PRO A 252 27.89 -5.92 13.19
CA PRO A 252 26.70 -5.09 12.94
C PRO A 252 26.86 -4.07 11.83
N GLU A 253 28.08 -3.60 11.57
CA GLU A 253 28.47 -2.66 10.54
C GLU A 253 28.35 -3.21 9.11
N THR A 254 28.21 -4.52 8.96
CA THR A 254 28.13 -5.15 7.62
C THR A 254 26.84 -4.75 6.92
N GLU A 255 26.96 -4.17 5.72
CA GLU A 255 25.82 -3.73 4.92
C GLU A 255 25.26 -4.88 4.06
N PHE A 256 23.94 -4.89 3.88
CA PHE A 256 23.28 -5.79 2.94
C PHE A 256 23.49 -5.35 1.50
N LEU A 257 23.67 -6.31 0.60
CA LEU A 257 23.57 -6.07 -0.83
C LEU A 257 22.14 -5.69 -1.23
N PRO A 258 21.96 -5.01 -2.37
CA PRO A 258 20.64 -4.83 -2.96
C PRO A 258 19.90 -6.18 -3.08
N ARG A 259 18.57 -6.11 -3.03
CA ARG A 259 17.69 -7.27 -3.16
C ARG A 259 18.04 -8.12 -4.37
N GLN A 260 18.24 -9.42 -4.16
CA GLN A 260 18.65 -10.39 -5.20
C GLN A 260 17.42 -10.95 -5.95
N TYR A 261 16.30 -11.07 -5.29
CA TYR A 261 15.09 -11.68 -5.82
C TYR A 261 13.98 -10.63 -6.06
N LYS A 262 13.01 -10.99 -6.89
CA LYS A 262 11.81 -10.21 -7.19
C LYS A 262 10.61 -10.76 -6.44
#